data_3789fa90814198154dfde935873e3689
#
_entry.id   3789fa90814198154dfde935873e3689
#
_cell.length_a   1.000
_cell.length_b   1.000
_cell.length_c   1.000
_cell.angle_alpha   90.00
_cell.angle_beta   90.00
_cell.angle_gamma   90.00
#
_symmetry.space_group_name_H-M   'P 1'
#
loop_
_entity.id
_entity.type
_entity.pdbx_description
1 polymer ?
#
loop_
_entity_poly.entity_id
_entity_poly.type
_entity_poly.pdbx_seq_one_letter_code
_entity_poly.pdbx_strand_id
1 'polypeptide(L)'
;KIVIYFPADDYDLQPKGVTDKFPEIYGGNFVIKGAGAGKTRLLMNNPIGTDESTTAPLLTIKHTNSPANINNSKILATVVENAAKGSFSVKVGSVNELSVGKWVQLRLRSGNDELLKKEVGPIYSQMTTKWSVAQQPGLTGTNENGKGVNVMEFHQIKSIDGNVVTFYEPIMHEVDIAYNDYDGGWVIRDYKYFENVGVEDLSFVGKAITPYYHHGDNDPDAPDAWLYDSSYMPLQPVRHT
;
A
#
# COMPACT_ATOMS: atom_id res chain seq x y z
N LYS A 1 19.86 -14.26 8.67
CA LYS A 1 18.61 -14.59 7.98
C LYS A 1 17.99 -15.82 8.61
N ILE A 2 16.74 -15.72 9.03
CA ILE A 2 15.97 -16.82 9.62
C ILE A 2 15.25 -17.54 8.50
N VAL A 3 15.25 -18.87 8.48
CA VAL A 3 14.44 -19.68 7.58
C VAL A 3 13.36 -20.39 8.39
N ILE A 4 12.12 -20.11 8.08
CA ILE A 4 10.94 -20.82 8.61
C ILE A 4 10.61 -21.88 7.57
N TYR A 5 10.97 -23.12 7.84
CA TYR A 5 10.84 -24.20 6.87
C TYR A 5 9.59 -25.04 7.15
N PHE A 6 8.80 -25.23 6.10
CA PHE A 6 7.64 -26.12 6.07
C PHE A 6 7.99 -27.34 5.23
N PRO A 7 8.10 -28.54 5.81
CA PRO A 7 8.28 -29.78 5.04
C PRO A 7 7.18 -29.99 4.00
N ALA A 8 7.31 -31.04 3.18
CA ALA A 8 6.29 -31.41 2.21
C ALA A 8 5.07 -31.94 2.93
N ASP A 9 3.99 -31.16 2.99
CA ASP A 9 2.70 -31.50 3.58
C ASP A 9 1.67 -30.41 3.28
N ASP A 10 0.44 -30.62 3.74
CA ASP A 10 -0.66 -29.69 3.75
C ASP A 10 -0.78 -29.02 5.13
N TYR A 11 -0.73 -27.70 5.14
CA TYR A 11 -0.81 -26.90 6.37
C TYR A 11 -2.04 -26.03 6.37
N ASP A 12 -2.99 -26.31 7.26
CA ASP A 12 -4.13 -25.43 7.50
C ASP A 12 -3.73 -24.35 8.53
N LEU A 13 -3.47 -23.15 8.06
CA LEU A 13 -3.13 -22.01 8.90
C LEU A 13 -4.38 -21.34 9.50
N GLN A 14 -5.56 -21.79 9.09
CA GLN A 14 -6.83 -21.27 9.55
C GLN A 14 -7.76 -22.43 9.94
N PRO A 15 -7.52 -23.07 11.10
CA PRO A 15 -8.35 -24.16 11.54
C PRO A 15 -9.81 -23.70 11.77
N LYS A 16 -10.75 -24.60 11.56
CA LYS A 16 -12.18 -24.33 11.69
C LYS A 16 -12.52 -23.71 13.05
N GLY A 17 -13.23 -22.60 13.02
CA GLY A 17 -13.66 -21.87 14.23
C GLY A 17 -12.68 -20.76 14.68
N VAL A 18 -11.56 -20.59 13.98
CA VAL A 18 -10.66 -19.45 14.21
C VAL A 18 -10.85 -18.48 13.07
N THR A 19 -11.65 -17.45 13.28
CA THR A 19 -12.01 -16.47 12.24
C THR A 19 -11.36 -15.11 12.44
N ASP A 20 -10.73 -14.88 13.60
CA ASP A 20 -10.28 -13.55 14.04
C ASP A 20 -8.76 -13.43 14.26
N LYS A 21 -8.02 -14.52 14.08
CA LYS A 21 -6.58 -14.55 14.36
C LYS A 21 -5.82 -15.19 13.21
N PHE A 22 -5.19 -14.34 12.44
CA PHE A 22 -4.33 -14.75 11.34
C PHE A 22 -2.87 -14.50 11.69
N PRO A 23 -1.94 -15.33 11.21
CA PRO A 23 -0.52 -15.09 11.41
C PRO A 23 -0.11 -13.72 10.89
N GLU A 24 0.42 -12.90 11.79
CA GLU A 24 1.02 -11.63 11.45
C GLU A 24 2.50 -11.68 11.81
N ILE A 25 3.36 -11.34 10.85
CA ILE A 25 4.81 -11.31 11.04
C ILE A 25 5.27 -9.86 11.04
N TYR A 26 5.92 -9.47 12.13
CA TYR A 26 6.47 -8.14 12.33
C TYR A 26 8.00 -8.23 12.35
N GLY A 27 8.62 -8.34 11.19
CA GLY A 27 10.06 -8.41 11.11
C GLY A 27 10.59 -8.60 9.70
N GLY A 28 11.87 -8.37 9.54
CA GLY A 28 12.62 -8.64 8.33
C GLY A 28 13.69 -9.73 8.54
N ASN A 29 14.54 -9.92 7.54
CA ASN A 29 15.64 -10.88 7.53
C ASN A 29 15.19 -12.34 7.71
N PHE A 30 14.04 -12.71 7.16
CA PHE A 30 13.54 -14.08 7.19
C PHE A 30 13.06 -14.56 5.80
N VAL A 31 12.96 -15.88 5.67
CA VAL A 31 12.32 -16.54 4.54
C VAL A 31 11.38 -17.61 5.05
N ILE A 32 10.16 -17.60 4.55
CA ILE A 32 9.24 -18.73 4.65
C ILE A 32 9.52 -19.61 3.45
N LYS A 33 9.93 -20.86 3.69
CA LYS A 33 10.36 -21.78 2.65
C LYS A 33 9.65 -23.12 2.77
N GLY A 34 9.15 -23.61 1.63
CA GLY A 34 8.61 -24.95 1.51
C GLY A 34 9.61 -25.94 0.91
N ALA A 35 9.18 -27.18 0.77
CA ALA A 35 9.92 -28.25 0.10
C ALA A 35 9.75 -28.25 -1.43
N GLY A 36 9.01 -27.31 -1.96
CA GLY A 36 8.73 -27.13 -3.40
C GLY A 36 7.26 -26.79 -3.65
N ALA A 37 7.02 -26.07 -4.76
CA ALA A 37 5.68 -25.78 -5.22
C ALA A 37 4.87 -27.10 -5.43
N GLY A 38 3.66 -27.14 -4.91
CA GLY A 38 2.80 -28.31 -4.91
C GLY A 38 3.17 -29.41 -3.91
N LYS A 39 4.35 -29.35 -3.28
CA LYS A 39 4.74 -30.28 -2.21
C LYS A 39 4.42 -29.73 -0.82
N THR A 40 4.68 -28.46 -0.60
CA THR A 40 4.24 -27.76 0.59
C THR A 40 3.08 -26.87 0.21
N ARG A 41 1.92 -27.08 0.82
CA ARG A 41 0.71 -26.33 0.50
C ARG A 41 0.15 -25.68 1.76
N LEU A 42 -0.01 -24.36 1.71
CA LEU A 42 -0.69 -23.61 2.75
C LEU A 42 -2.16 -23.47 2.37
N LEU A 43 -3.05 -24.09 3.14
CA LEU A 43 -4.45 -24.22 2.80
C LEU A 43 -5.28 -23.09 3.39
N MET A 44 -6.17 -22.56 2.58
CA MET A 44 -7.20 -21.58 2.94
C MET A 44 -8.56 -22.29 2.90
N ASN A 45 -8.84 -23.13 3.90
CA ASN A 45 -10.03 -23.98 3.90
C ASN A 45 -11.30 -23.24 4.29
N ASN A 46 -11.16 -22.15 5.03
CA ASN A 46 -12.28 -21.34 5.49
C ASN A 46 -12.15 -19.90 5.00
N PRO A 47 -13.25 -19.22 4.67
CA PRO A 47 -13.21 -17.81 4.35
C PRO A 47 -12.78 -17.00 5.57
N ILE A 48 -12.09 -15.89 5.28
CA ILE A 48 -11.61 -14.99 6.30
C ILE A 48 -12.63 -13.87 6.48
N GLY A 49 -13.14 -13.73 7.67
CA GLY A 49 -14.15 -12.74 8.01
C GLY A 49 -15.53 -13.33 8.22
N THR A 50 -16.35 -12.57 8.88
CA THR A 50 -17.72 -12.92 9.24
C THR A 50 -18.74 -11.91 8.72
N ASP A 51 -18.27 -10.84 8.13
CA ASP A 51 -19.07 -9.77 7.56
C ASP A 51 -18.32 -8.99 6.47
N GLU A 52 -19.01 -8.07 5.82
CA GLU A 52 -18.48 -7.23 4.74
C GLU A 52 -17.21 -6.42 5.10
N SER A 53 -17.01 -6.13 6.36
CA SER A 53 -15.89 -5.30 6.81
C SER A 53 -14.64 -6.13 7.11
N THR A 54 -14.77 -7.43 7.19
CA THR A 54 -13.71 -8.32 7.67
C THR A 54 -13.06 -9.06 6.52
N THR A 55 -12.15 -8.40 5.84
CA THR A 55 -11.25 -9.05 4.90
C THR A 55 -9.87 -9.13 5.52
N ALA A 56 -9.37 -10.32 5.75
CA ALA A 56 -8.04 -10.51 6.25
C ALA A 56 -7.31 -11.56 5.43
N PRO A 57 -6.02 -11.37 5.12
CA PRO A 57 -5.23 -12.36 4.42
C PRO A 57 -4.86 -13.51 5.35
N LEU A 58 -4.62 -14.69 4.77
CA LEU A 58 -4.16 -15.86 5.51
C LEU A 58 -2.84 -15.59 6.26
N LEU A 59 -1.96 -14.84 5.64
CA LEU A 59 -0.67 -14.45 6.20
C LEU A 59 -0.40 -12.98 5.91
N THR A 60 -0.11 -12.22 6.94
CA THR A 60 0.28 -10.82 6.80
C THR A 60 1.72 -10.60 7.26
N ILE A 61 2.49 -9.89 6.45
CA ILE A 61 3.82 -9.43 6.81
C ILE A 61 3.77 -7.90 6.83
N LYS A 62 3.98 -7.31 7.98
CA LYS A 62 3.85 -5.85 8.14
C LYS A 62 4.81 -5.29 9.18
N HIS A 63 5.21 -4.03 9.02
CA HIS A 63 6.02 -3.32 10.01
C HIS A 63 5.13 -2.91 11.21
N THR A 64 5.63 -3.07 12.43
CA THR A 64 4.90 -2.71 13.67
C THR A 64 4.51 -1.23 13.74
N ASN A 65 5.37 -0.37 13.20
CA ASN A 65 5.13 1.06 13.07
C ASN A 65 4.64 1.45 11.68
N SER A 66 4.23 0.45 10.88
CA SER A 66 3.50 0.75 9.67
C SER A 66 2.29 1.55 10.11
N PRO A 67 2.22 2.82 9.79
CA PRO A 67 1.00 3.54 10.08
C PRO A 67 -0.10 2.78 9.37
N ALA A 68 -1.09 2.35 10.09
CA ALA A 68 -2.37 1.93 9.50
C ALA A 68 -2.83 3.01 8.51
N ASN A 69 -2.29 4.18 8.69
CA ASN A 69 -2.43 5.32 7.85
C ASN A 69 -1.05 5.85 7.44
N ILE A 70 -0.60 5.54 6.21
CA ILE A 70 0.60 6.10 5.60
C ILE A 70 0.59 7.64 5.59
N ASN A 71 -0.59 8.23 5.81
CA ASN A 71 -0.78 9.66 5.90
C ASN A 71 -0.13 10.28 7.15
N ASN A 72 0.14 9.49 8.17
CA ASN A 72 0.70 9.94 9.45
C ASN A 72 2.20 9.71 9.58
N SER A 73 2.89 9.26 8.53
CA SER A 73 4.34 9.20 8.56
C SER A 73 4.94 10.61 8.67
N LYS A 74 6.06 10.72 9.39
CA LYS A 74 6.73 11.99 9.63
C LYS A 74 7.16 12.65 8.31
N ILE A 75 6.87 13.94 8.15
CA ILE A 75 7.44 14.76 7.08
C ILE A 75 8.91 15.03 7.44
N LEU A 76 9.80 14.66 6.55
CA LEU A 76 11.25 14.87 6.69
C LEU A 76 11.73 16.12 5.97
N ALA A 77 11.08 16.46 4.86
CA ALA A 77 11.39 17.65 4.08
C ALA A 77 10.20 18.10 3.22
N THR A 78 10.12 19.39 2.93
CA THR A 78 9.17 19.95 1.96
C THR A 78 9.90 20.24 0.66
N VAL A 79 9.32 19.88 -0.48
CA VAL A 79 9.85 20.23 -1.80
C VAL A 79 9.50 21.68 -2.11
N VAL A 80 10.50 22.47 -2.55
CA VAL A 80 10.39 23.92 -2.68
C VAL A 80 10.55 24.44 -4.10
N GLU A 81 10.85 23.57 -5.06
CA GLU A 81 10.94 23.93 -6.48
C GLU A 81 10.30 22.86 -7.35
N ASN A 82 9.83 23.28 -8.53
CA ASN A 82 9.29 22.36 -9.53
C ASN A 82 10.36 21.39 -10.03
N ALA A 83 9.94 20.17 -10.35
CA ALA A 83 10.78 19.20 -11.01
C ALA A 83 10.00 18.45 -12.09
N ALA A 84 10.59 18.34 -13.28
CA ALA A 84 9.94 17.66 -14.37
C ALA A 84 9.82 16.15 -14.10
N LYS A 85 8.73 15.53 -14.57
CA LYS A 85 8.63 14.07 -14.65
C LYS A 85 9.85 13.49 -15.36
N GLY A 86 10.42 12.42 -14.82
CA GLY A 86 11.66 11.82 -15.30
C GLY A 86 12.94 12.41 -14.71
N SER A 87 12.85 13.49 -13.93
CA SER A 87 13.99 14.01 -13.18
C SER A 87 14.41 13.03 -12.08
N PHE A 88 15.71 13.01 -11.77
CA PHE A 88 16.22 12.19 -10.67
C PHE A 88 16.34 12.97 -9.36
N SER A 89 16.05 14.26 -9.36
CA SER A 89 16.29 15.12 -8.20
C SER A 89 15.12 16.04 -7.93
N VAL A 90 14.97 16.37 -6.65
CA VAL A 90 14.09 17.41 -6.15
C VAL A 90 14.86 18.34 -5.22
N LYS A 91 14.47 19.63 -5.18
CA LYS A 91 15.02 20.58 -4.23
C LYS A 91 14.10 20.72 -3.03
N VAL A 92 14.68 20.63 -1.85
CA VAL A 92 13.94 20.67 -0.58
C VAL A 92 14.34 21.88 0.28
N GLY A 93 13.47 22.27 1.21
CA GLY A 93 13.75 23.38 2.12
C GLY A 93 14.81 23.05 3.17
N SER A 94 14.93 21.79 3.56
CA SER A 94 15.94 21.32 4.52
C SER A 94 16.23 19.84 4.30
N VAL A 95 17.47 19.45 4.55
CA VAL A 95 17.94 18.04 4.46
C VAL A 95 18.30 17.43 5.81
N ASN A 96 18.06 18.13 6.91
CA ASN A 96 18.53 17.74 8.25
C ASN A 96 18.07 16.33 8.69
N GLU A 97 16.95 15.85 8.17
CA GLU A 97 16.39 14.55 8.51
C GLU A 97 16.54 13.51 7.40
N LEU A 98 17.24 13.88 6.34
CA LEU A 98 17.52 13.02 5.20
C LEU A 98 18.92 12.43 5.29
N SER A 99 19.11 11.26 4.72
CA SER A 99 20.43 10.63 4.61
C SER A 99 20.54 9.79 3.36
N VAL A 100 21.73 9.73 2.79
CA VAL A 100 22.04 8.88 1.65
C VAL A 100 21.76 7.40 1.99
N GLY A 101 21.20 6.68 1.05
CA GLY A 101 20.80 5.29 1.20
C GLY A 101 19.43 5.07 1.87
N LYS A 102 18.84 6.11 2.47
CA LYS A 102 17.53 6.02 3.09
C LYS A 102 16.44 5.89 2.02
N TRP A 103 15.50 4.96 2.22
CA TRP A 103 14.25 4.93 1.48
C TRP A 103 13.27 5.94 2.06
N VAL A 104 12.61 6.67 1.19
CA VAL A 104 11.66 7.73 1.53
C VAL A 104 10.44 7.66 0.63
N GLN A 105 9.36 8.31 1.04
CA GLN A 105 8.20 8.52 0.22
C GLN A 105 8.17 9.96 -0.28
N LEU A 106 8.19 10.15 -1.59
CA LEU A 106 7.83 11.41 -2.23
C LEU A 106 6.31 11.45 -2.39
N ARG A 107 5.67 12.48 -1.89
CA ARG A 107 4.22 12.52 -1.80
C ARG A 107 3.63 13.88 -2.08
N LEU A 108 2.49 13.86 -2.78
CA LEU A 108 1.54 14.97 -2.82
C LEU A 108 0.15 14.47 -2.45
N ARG A 109 -0.56 15.27 -1.69
CA ARG A 109 -2.02 15.21 -1.58
C ARG A 109 -2.55 16.57 -1.98
N SER A 110 -3.49 16.60 -2.92
CA SER A 110 -4.08 17.85 -3.40
C SER A 110 -5.56 17.67 -3.66
N GLY A 111 -6.36 18.62 -3.19
CA GLY A 111 -7.77 18.77 -3.53
C GLY A 111 -8.02 19.62 -4.76
N ASN A 112 -6.97 20.02 -5.47
CA ASN A 112 -7.07 20.92 -6.59
C ASN A 112 -7.71 20.24 -7.80
N ASP A 113 -8.82 20.82 -8.28
CA ASP A 113 -9.61 20.25 -9.38
C ASP A 113 -8.90 20.37 -10.74
N GLU A 114 -8.09 21.42 -10.95
CA GLU A 114 -7.31 21.58 -12.19
C GLU A 114 -6.19 20.53 -12.25
N LEU A 115 -5.57 20.21 -11.12
CA LEU A 115 -4.60 19.12 -11.08
C LEU A 115 -5.29 17.78 -11.39
N LEU A 116 -6.45 17.52 -10.80
CA LEU A 116 -7.20 16.29 -11.08
C LEU A 116 -7.56 16.20 -12.57
N LYS A 117 -8.02 17.29 -13.20
CA LYS A 117 -8.30 17.33 -14.65
C LYS A 117 -7.03 17.01 -15.46
N LYS A 118 -5.89 17.56 -15.06
CA LYS A 118 -4.62 17.30 -15.72
C LYS A 118 -4.23 15.82 -15.63
N GLU A 119 -4.36 15.22 -14.46
CA GLU A 119 -3.97 13.83 -14.20
C GLU A 119 -4.87 12.81 -14.90
N VAL A 120 -6.18 13.00 -14.87
CA VAL A 120 -7.14 12.07 -15.47
C VAL A 120 -7.44 12.37 -16.94
N GLY A 121 -7.11 13.57 -17.41
CA GLY A 121 -7.29 13.96 -18.80
C GLY A 121 -8.74 13.89 -19.28
N PRO A 122 -8.99 13.40 -20.50
CA PRO A 122 -10.34 13.41 -21.10
C PRO A 122 -11.40 12.67 -20.30
N ILE A 123 -11.00 11.73 -19.44
CA ILE A 123 -11.94 10.95 -18.62
C ILE A 123 -12.59 11.84 -17.55
N TYR A 124 -11.97 12.97 -17.19
CA TYR A 124 -12.53 13.86 -16.18
C TYR A 124 -13.98 14.25 -16.45
N SER A 125 -14.35 14.53 -17.70
CA SER A 125 -15.72 14.88 -18.08
C SER A 125 -16.74 13.76 -17.87
N GLN A 126 -16.27 12.52 -17.72
CA GLN A 126 -17.09 11.34 -17.46
C GLN A 126 -17.12 10.97 -15.99
N MET A 127 -16.35 11.64 -15.16
CA MET A 127 -16.33 11.44 -13.70
C MET A 127 -17.55 12.11 -13.07
N THR A 128 -18.69 11.44 -13.13
CA THR A 128 -19.98 11.97 -12.66
C THR A 128 -20.30 11.67 -11.22
N THR A 129 -19.41 10.97 -10.51
CA THR A 129 -19.71 10.40 -9.20
C THR A 129 -18.69 10.79 -8.15
N LYS A 130 -18.84 10.15 -7.01
CA LYS A 130 -18.01 10.28 -5.80
C LYS A 130 -16.49 10.13 -5.97
N TRP A 131 -16.00 9.90 -7.17
CA TRP A 131 -14.56 9.82 -7.47
C TRP A 131 -13.94 11.16 -7.87
N SER A 132 -14.75 12.16 -8.21
CA SER A 132 -14.26 13.51 -8.53
C SER A 132 -14.10 14.37 -7.28
N VAL A 133 -13.15 15.29 -7.31
CA VAL A 133 -12.94 16.28 -6.22
C VAL A 133 -14.18 17.14 -6.00
N ALA A 134 -14.84 17.54 -7.09
CA ALA A 134 -16.05 18.36 -7.01
C ALA A 134 -17.21 17.67 -6.27
N GLN A 135 -17.31 16.36 -6.37
CA GLN A 135 -18.37 15.59 -5.70
C GLN A 135 -17.95 14.98 -4.38
N GLN A 136 -16.68 15.02 -4.10
CA GLN A 136 -16.13 14.59 -2.84
C GLN A 136 -15.21 15.67 -2.30
N PRO A 137 -15.80 16.80 -1.83
CA PRO A 137 -15.03 17.86 -1.21
C PRO A 137 -14.42 17.35 0.07
N GLY A 138 -13.33 16.67 -0.01
CA GLY A 138 -12.85 15.97 1.14
C GLY A 138 -11.36 16.04 1.33
N LEU A 139 -10.68 16.72 0.44
CA LEU A 139 -9.30 17.11 0.70
C LEU A 139 -9.20 18.45 1.40
N THR A 140 -10.30 19.18 1.53
CA THR A 140 -10.33 20.41 2.30
C THR A 140 -10.45 20.09 3.79
N GLY A 141 -9.37 20.21 4.47
CA GLY A 141 -9.29 20.40 5.91
C GLY A 141 -9.29 19.15 6.77
N THR A 142 -10.22 18.23 6.68
CA THR A 142 -10.36 17.18 7.69
C THR A 142 -10.60 15.78 7.15
N ASN A 143 -10.79 15.63 5.86
CA ASN A 143 -11.07 14.31 5.30
C ASN A 143 -9.79 13.66 4.78
N GLU A 144 -9.18 12.87 5.63
CA GLU A 144 -7.94 12.12 5.37
C GLU A 144 -8.12 10.99 4.33
N ASN A 145 -9.33 10.75 3.85
CA ASN A 145 -9.66 9.61 3.01
C ASN A 145 -9.25 9.74 1.55
N GLY A 146 -8.29 10.61 1.25
CA GLY A 146 -7.56 10.54 -0.01
C GLY A 146 -8.34 10.87 -1.27
N LYS A 147 -9.31 11.76 -1.17
CA LYS A 147 -10.06 12.28 -2.31
C LYS A 147 -9.23 13.33 -3.04
N GLY A 148 -9.30 13.33 -4.38
CA GLY A 148 -8.46 14.15 -5.22
C GLY A 148 -7.19 13.43 -5.69
N VAL A 149 -6.14 14.19 -5.96
CA VAL A 149 -4.86 13.64 -6.39
C VAL A 149 -4.05 13.22 -5.17
N ASN A 150 -3.58 11.98 -5.19
CA ASN A 150 -2.74 11.42 -4.15
C ASN A 150 -1.57 10.67 -4.80
N VAL A 151 -0.45 11.37 -4.93
CA VAL A 151 0.78 10.79 -5.47
C VAL A 151 1.59 10.19 -4.32
N MET A 152 2.04 8.97 -4.51
CA MET A 152 2.94 8.27 -3.58
C MET A 152 4.00 7.52 -4.36
N GLU A 153 5.21 8.01 -4.34
CA GLU A 153 6.37 7.37 -4.95
C GLU A 153 7.39 7.00 -3.87
N PHE A 154 8.06 5.87 -4.06
CA PHE A 154 9.08 5.41 -3.11
C PHE A 154 10.43 5.43 -3.80
N HIS A 155 11.39 6.12 -3.16
CA HIS A 155 12.69 6.36 -3.72
C HIS A 155 13.79 6.11 -2.69
N GLN A 156 14.92 5.57 -3.15
CA GLN A 156 16.13 5.53 -2.35
C GLN A 156 16.99 6.74 -2.66
N ILE A 157 17.45 7.45 -1.61
CA ILE A 157 18.31 8.62 -1.75
C ILE A 157 19.70 8.18 -2.19
N LYS A 158 20.15 8.62 -3.36
CA LYS A 158 21.45 8.35 -3.95
C LYS A 158 22.51 9.33 -3.46
N SER A 159 22.16 10.62 -3.43
CA SER A 159 23.06 11.69 -2.98
C SER A 159 22.28 12.91 -2.50
N ILE A 160 22.94 13.74 -1.70
CA ILE A 160 22.45 15.03 -1.23
C ILE A 160 23.56 16.03 -1.49
N ASP A 161 23.23 17.10 -2.23
CA ASP A 161 24.14 18.21 -2.50
C ASP A 161 23.45 19.53 -2.18
N GLY A 162 23.90 20.22 -1.13
CA GLY A 162 23.14 21.32 -0.55
C GLY A 162 21.71 20.87 -0.21
N ASN A 163 20.73 21.54 -0.80
CA ASN A 163 19.31 21.20 -0.65
C ASN A 163 18.75 20.37 -1.82
N VAL A 164 19.59 19.84 -2.69
CA VAL A 164 19.17 18.97 -3.79
C VAL A 164 19.31 17.52 -3.38
N VAL A 165 18.21 16.81 -3.39
CA VAL A 165 18.11 15.37 -3.10
C VAL A 165 17.99 14.62 -4.41
N THR A 166 18.94 13.72 -4.69
CA THR A 166 18.95 12.88 -5.89
C THR A 166 18.61 11.45 -5.51
N PHE A 167 17.73 10.83 -6.30
CA PHE A 167 17.29 9.45 -6.14
C PHE A 167 17.98 8.51 -7.11
N TYR A 168 17.90 7.20 -6.88
CA TYR A 168 18.38 6.20 -7.83
C TYR A 168 17.45 6.07 -9.03
N GLU A 169 16.14 6.22 -8.82
CA GLU A 169 15.10 6.12 -9.85
C GLU A 169 14.53 7.52 -10.16
N PRO A 170 14.07 7.76 -11.39
CA PRO A 170 13.44 9.03 -11.75
C PRO A 170 12.07 9.17 -11.09
N ILE A 171 11.68 10.40 -10.79
CA ILE A 171 10.30 10.68 -10.34
C ILE A 171 9.31 10.42 -11.48
N MET A 172 8.17 9.84 -11.12
CA MET A 172 7.17 9.40 -12.09
C MET A 172 6.09 10.44 -12.37
N HIS A 173 5.95 11.42 -11.48
CA HIS A 173 5.03 12.54 -11.63
C HIS A 173 5.81 13.86 -11.71
N GLU A 174 5.24 14.82 -12.41
CA GLU A 174 5.74 16.19 -12.38
C GLU A 174 5.51 16.77 -10.98
N VAL A 175 6.55 17.31 -10.40
CA VAL A 175 6.46 18.09 -9.16
C VAL A 175 6.14 19.53 -9.52
N ASP A 176 4.93 19.98 -9.20
CA ASP A 176 4.52 21.36 -9.39
C ASP A 176 4.04 21.91 -8.03
N ILE A 177 4.83 22.84 -7.47
CA ILE A 177 4.55 23.43 -6.17
C ILE A 177 3.35 24.38 -6.17
N ALA A 178 2.80 24.73 -7.32
CA ALA A 178 1.55 25.50 -7.41
C ALA A 178 0.35 24.72 -6.82
N TYR A 179 0.47 23.41 -6.70
CA TYR A 179 -0.56 22.54 -6.11
C TYR A 179 -0.30 22.15 -4.65
N ASN A 180 0.56 22.87 -3.96
CA ASN A 180 0.87 22.65 -2.54
C ASN A 180 -0.22 23.21 -1.62
N ASP A 181 -1.44 22.68 -1.74
CA ASP A 181 -2.65 23.16 -1.07
C ASP A 181 -3.07 22.33 0.15
N TYR A 182 -2.47 21.16 0.37
CA TYR A 182 -2.86 20.28 1.46
C TYR A 182 -1.67 19.49 2.02
N ASP A 183 -1.66 19.25 3.34
CA ASP A 183 -0.73 18.36 4.06
C ASP A 183 0.77 18.66 3.78
N GLY A 184 1.10 19.95 3.65
CA GLY A 184 2.45 20.44 3.36
C GLY A 184 2.82 20.43 1.88
N GLY A 185 1.90 20.07 0.99
CA GLY A 185 2.13 19.99 -0.45
C GLY A 185 3.01 18.82 -0.85
N TRP A 186 3.93 19.04 -1.80
CA TRP A 186 4.94 18.05 -2.13
C TRP A 186 5.94 17.90 -0.98
N VAL A 187 6.00 16.70 -0.42
CA VAL A 187 6.83 16.40 0.75
C VAL A 187 7.60 15.09 0.57
N ILE A 188 8.74 15.01 1.24
CA ILE A 188 9.46 13.77 1.49
C ILE A 188 9.07 13.30 2.88
N ARG A 189 8.53 12.08 2.98
CA ARG A 189 8.10 11.46 4.23
C ARG A 189 8.95 10.28 4.61
N ASP A 190 8.97 9.98 5.90
CA ASP A 190 9.62 8.78 6.42
C ASP A 190 8.92 7.53 5.89
N TYR A 191 9.72 6.53 5.53
CA TYR A 191 9.24 5.27 5.02
C TYR A 191 9.79 4.12 5.85
N LYS A 192 8.93 3.47 6.61
CA LYS A 192 9.28 2.30 7.42
C LYS A 192 9.04 1.04 6.61
N TYR A 193 10.03 0.16 6.56
CA TYR A 193 9.98 -1.06 5.79
C TYR A 193 10.81 -2.17 6.44
N PHE A 194 10.57 -3.38 6.00
CA PHE A 194 11.41 -4.52 6.31
C PHE A 194 12.21 -4.93 5.07
N GLU A 195 13.40 -5.45 5.30
CA GLU A 195 14.27 -5.95 4.24
C GLU A 195 14.47 -7.45 4.36
N ASN A 196 14.85 -8.06 3.22
CA ASN A 196 15.21 -9.48 3.14
C ASN A 196 14.09 -10.41 3.59
N VAL A 197 12.87 -10.11 3.16
CA VAL A 197 11.68 -10.95 3.36
C VAL A 197 11.45 -11.77 2.11
N GLY A 198 11.23 -13.07 2.26
CA GLY A 198 10.95 -13.97 1.16
C GLY A 198 9.90 -15.01 1.50
N VAL A 199 9.14 -15.42 0.49
CA VAL A 199 8.26 -16.59 0.51
C VAL A 199 8.58 -17.40 -0.73
N GLU A 200 9.06 -18.63 -0.57
CA GLU A 200 9.59 -19.43 -1.67
C GLU A 200 9.27 -20.92 -1.51
N ASP A 201 9.25 -21.63 -2.63
CA ASP A 201 9.12 -23.09 -2.71
C ASP A 201 7.87 -23.66 -2.00
N LEU A 202 6.74 -22.96 -2.07
CA LEU A 202 5.46 -23.43 -1.53
C LEU A 202 4.28 -22.99 -2.41
N SER A 203 3.10 -23.52 -2.15
CA SER A 203 1.86 -23.12 -2.80
C SER A 203 0.83 -22.63 -1.79
N PHE A 204 0.10 -21.59 -2.14
CA PHE A 204 -1.14 -21.22 -1.47
C PHE A 204 -2.32 -21.89 -2.21
N VAL A 205 -3.20 -22.55 -1.48
CA VAL A 205 -4.35 -23.22 -2.03
C VAL A 205 -5.61 -22.64 -1.42
N GLY A 206 -6.32 -21.86 -2.22
CA GLY A 206 -7.59 -21.23 -1.84
C GLY A 206 -8.79 -22.01 -2.38
N LYS A 207 -9.97 -21.51 -2.07
CA LYS A 207 -11.24 -21.96 -2.63
C LYS A 207 -11.81 -20.92 -3.56
N ALA A 208 -12.42 -21.37 -4.66
CA ALA A 208 -13.24 -20.48 -5.48
C ALA A 208 -14.59 -20.24 -4.79
N ILE A 209 -15.06 -19.01 -4.84
CA ILE A 209 -16.42 -18.65 -4.46
C ILE A 209 -17.31 -18.85 -5.68
N THR A 210 -18.43 -19.57 -5.51
CA THR A 210 -19.38 -19.78 -6.59
C THR A 210 -20.81 -19.63 -6.04
N PRO A 211 -21.60 -18.69 -6.60
CA PRO A 211 -21.23 -17.70 -7.62
C PRO A 211 -20.22 -16.68 -7.09
N TYR A 212 -19.47 -16.09 -8.03
CA TYR A 212 -18.48 -15.05 -7.70
C TYR A 212 -19.15 -13.69 -7.52
N TYR A 213 -18.92 -13.07 -6.40
CA TYR A 213 -19.37 -11.71 -6.10
C TYR A 213 -18.19 -10.84 -5.68
N HIS A 214 -17.99 -9.74 -6.38
CA HIS A 214 -17.02 -8.73 -5.98
C HIS A 214 -17.66 -7.89 -4.87
N HIS A 215 -17.00 -7.81 -3.72
CA HIS A 215 -17.51 -7.18 -2.49
C HIS A 215 -18.77 -7.84 -1.89
N GLY A 216 -18.91 -9.15 -2.04
CA GLY A 216 -20.02 -9.92 -1.50
C GLY A 216 -21.27 -9.93 -2.38
N ASP A 217 -22.27 -10.66 -1.96
CA ASP A 217 -23.58 -10.68 -2.61
C ASP A 217 -24.33 -9.37 -2.34
N ASN A 218 -25.03 -8.86 -3.36
CA ASN A 218 -25.91 -7.70 -3.19
C ASN A 218 -27.27 -8.07 -2.55
N ASP A 219 -27.56 -9.34 -2.41
CA ASP A 219 -28.74 -9.83 -1.70
C ASP A 219 -28.40 -10.05 -0.23
N PRO A 220 -28.88 -9.19 0.68
CA PRO A 220 -28.57 -9.30 2.11
C PRO A 220 -29.10 -10.57 2.76
N ASP A 221 -30.05 -11.25 2.12
CA ASP A 221 -30.63 -12.50 2.60
C ASP A 221 -29.91 -13.75 2.05
N ALA A 222 -28.94 -13.57 1.16
CA ALA A 222 -28.13 -14.67 0.64
C ALA A 222 -27.27 -15.25 1.77
N PRO A 223 -27.17 -16.61 1.88
CA PRO A 223 -26.39 -17.24 2.95
C PRO A 223 -24.93 -16.83 2.99
N ASP A 224 -24.37 -16.43 1.85
CA ASP A 224 -22.97 -16.10 1.65
C ASP A 224 -22.76 -14.62 1.31
N ALA A 225 -23.72 -13.74 1.63
CA ALA A 225 -23.68 -12.31 1.31
C ALA A 225 -22.41 -11.60 1.81
N TRP A 226 -21.82 -12.10 2.88
CA TRP A 226 -20.58 -11.57 3.47
C TRP A 226 -19.29 -12.11 2.82
N LEU A 227 -19.38 -13.09 1.92
CA LEU A 227 -18.21 -13.67 1.28
C LEU A 227 -17.72 -12.80 0.13
N TYR A 228 -16.61 -12.15 0.35
CA TYR A 228 -15.89 -11.41 -0.68
C TYR A 228 -14.83 -12.29 -1.35
N ASP A 229 -14.45 -11.93 -2.56
CA ASP A 229 -13.28 -12.48 -3.25
C ASP A 229 -12.01 -12.40 -2.38
N SER A 230 -11.83 -11.29 -1.67
CA SER A 230 -10.73 -11.05 -0.73
C SER A 230 -10.77 -11.92 0.52
N SER A 231 -11.87 -12.59 0.81
CA SER A 231 -11.98 -13.55 1.94
C SER A 231 -11.05 -14.76 1.82
N TYR A 232 -10.48 -14.96 0.64
CA TYR A 232 -9.50 -16.01 0.36
C TYR A 232 -8.15 -15.45 -0.09
N MET A 233 -7.79 -14.28 0.39
CA MET A 233 -6.50 -13.68 0.09
C MET A 233 -5.36 -14.48 0.75
N PRO A 234 -4.40 -15.00 -0.04
CA PRO A 234 -3.38 -15.90 0.51
C PRO A 234 -2.32 -15.18 1.32
N LEU A 235 -1.74 -14.14 0.74
CA LEU A 235 -0.62 -13.41 1.34
C LEU A 235 -0.79 -11.92 1.09
N GLN A 236 -0.63 -11.14 2.12
CA GLN A 236 -0.56 -9.69 2.02
C GLN A 236 0.76 -9.17 2.58
N PRO A 237 1.74 -8.87 1.74
CA PRO A 237 2.81 -7.98 2.13
C PRO A 237 2.21 -6.58 2.29
N VAL A 238 2.05 -6.17 3.52
CA VAL A 238 1.53 -4.84 3.79
C VAL A 238 2.67 -3.86 3.67
N ARG A 239 2.43 -2.79 2.91
CA ARG A 239 3.27 -1.61 2.76
C ARG A 239 4.50 -1.63 3.66
N HIS A 240 5.68 -1.41 3.11
CA HIS A 240 6.94 -1.45 3.87
C HIS A 240 7.49 -2.87 4.14
N THR A 241 7.15 -3.80 3.27
CA THR A 241 7.77 -5.13 3.30
C THR A 241 8.59 -5.36 2.04
#